data_283f3c976f7ed7694466d36a68d0e17f
#
_entry.id   283f3c976f7ed7694466d36a68d0e17f
#
_cell.length_a   1.000
_cell.length_b   1.000
_cell.length_c   1.000
_cell.angle_alpha   90.00
_cell.angle_beta   90.00
_cell.angle_gamma   90.00
#
_symmetry.space_group_name_H-M   'P 1'
#
loop_
_entity.id
_entity.type
_entity.pdbx_description
1 polymer ?
#
loop_
_entity_poly.entity_id
_entity_poly.type
_entity_poly.pdbx_seq_one_letter_code
_entity_poly.pdbx_strand_id
1 'polypeptide(L)'
;MTIEHGLRVPMVGKPQATAAYAKEVEAAGFDFLWMPDTPLLAGLWRDVYMHLTCAALETKHIRLGPGVTNPITRLPVTVGSAIVTLNEVSEGRAELPYGSGYSSAYITGRKAASLQMMREATELWRSIFSGALTDLGGLEIELDPPHPDIPIIMAASGPRTLQLAGEIADGVLIMVGAHPGCIQWALEHVETGMARAGRDRAEVSRTLVITACVDDDRQRAIDLMRPCVGNLLRHSLVNELLDRAGLAVPKLPDNTPQPYPDLGHAVDWEEAKRVTAWIPDEVVVAMNALGSGLEVAERAAALAECDIDAIWWRDHGTWEYPNALFRGLVDEVFPKL
;
A
#
# COMPACT_ATOMS: atom_id res chain seq x y z
N MET A 1 -17.52 12.48 -6.12
CA MET A 1 -17.10 12.16 -4.75
C MET A 1 -15.74 12.78 -4.53
N THR A 2 -15.43 13.27 -3.34
CA THR A 2 -14.07 13.75 -3.02
C THR A 2 -13.18 12.53 -2.81
N ILE A 3 -12.02 12.48 -3.47
CA ILE A 3 -11.04 11.40 -3.31
C ILE A 3 -10.37 11.55 -1.94
N GLU A 4 -10.26 10.46 -1.20
CA GLU A 4 -9.52 10.42 0.06
C GLU A 4 -8.01 10.30 -0.17
N HIS A 5 -7.24 10.87 0.73
CA HIS A 5 -5.78 10.88 0.64
C HIS A 5 -5.14 10.25 1.88
N GLY A 6 -4.37 9.19 1.66
CA GLY A 6 -3.55 8.57 2.70
C GLY A 6 -2.06 8.75 2.47
N LEU A 7 -1.27 8.63 3.52
CA LEU A 7 0.18 8.71 3.46
C LEU A 7 0.83 7.43 3.99
N ARG A 8 1.82 6.91 3.25
CA ARG A 8 2.71 5.86 3.76
C ARG A 8 3.73 6.47 4.71
N VAL A 9 3.73 6.03 5.96
CA VAL A 9 4.68 6.50 6.97
C VAL A 9 5.56 5.33 7.44
N PRO A 10 6.84 5.30 7.10
CA PRO A 10 7.75 4.26 7.58
C PRO A 10 8.07 4.42 9.06
N MET A 11 8.37 3.33 9.73
CA MET A 11 8.71 3.28 11.16
C MET A 11 10.19 3.65 11.37
N VAL A 12 10.53 4.93 11.25
CA VAL A 12 11.88 5.42 11.51
C VAL A 12 11.96 6.04 12.91
N GLY A 13 12.96 5.66 13.70
CA GLY A 13 13.11 6.17 15.05
C GLY A 13 12.21 5.48 16.11
N LYS A 14 11.97 6.16 17.22
CA LYS A 14 11.16 5.66 18.33
C LYS A 14 9.66 5.80 18.04
N PRO A 15 8.78 4.98 18.63
CA PRO A 15 7.33 5.11 18.43
C PRO A 15 6.76 6.51 18.71
N GLN A 16 7.32 7.23 19.68
CA GLN A 16 6.91 8.61 19.99
C GLN A 16 7.20 9.60 18.84
N ALA A 17 8.30 9.40 18.09
CA ALA A 17 8.58 10.23 16.93
C ALA A 17 7.58 9.97 15.79
N THR A 18 7.21 8.69 15.58
CA THR A 18 6.17 8.32 14.62
C THR A 18 4.80 8.86 15.03
N ALA A 19 4.48 8.84 16.32
CA ALA A 19 3.24 9.42 16.85
C ALA A 19 3.17 10.95 16.62
N ALA A 20 4.28 11.65 16.85
CA ALA A 20 4.36 13.10 16.55
C ALA A 20 4.17 13.38 15.05
N TYR A 21 4.80 12.57 14.19
CA TYR A 21 4.64 12.71 12.75
C TYR A 21 3.20 12.38 12.28
N ALA A 22 2.56 11.36 12.86
CA ALA A 22 1.16 11.04 12.57
C ALA A 22 0.21 12.20 12.90
N LYS A 23 0.48 12.93 13.98
CA LYS A 23 -0.26 14.13 14.37
C LYS A 23 -0.09 15.26 13.35
N GLU A 24 1.10 15.44 12.78
CA GLU A 24 1.35 16.40 11.70
C GLU A 24 0.59 16.01 10.43
N VAL A 25 0.57 14.70 10.09
CA VAL A 25 -0.16 14.17 8.93
C VAL A 25 -1.67 14.38 9.09
N GLU A 26 -2.22 14.11 10.28
CA GLU A 26 -3.63 14.39 10.59
C GLU A 26 -3.96 15.86 10.47
N ALA A 27 -3.14 16.73 11.06
CA ALA A 27 -3.33 18.18 11.02
C ALA A 27 -3.27 18.77 9.60
N ALA A 28 -2.57 18.10 8.69
CA ALA A 28 -2.50 18.47 7.28
C ALA A 28 -3.71 17.98 6.46
N GLY A 29 -4.66 17.25 7.06
CA GLY A 29 -5.92 16.86 6.44
C GLY A 29 -5.87 15.54 5.67
N PHE A 30 -4.90 14.65 5.93
CA PHE A 30 -4.94 13.31 5.40
C PHE A 30 -6.01 12.46 6.09
N ASP A 31 -6.69 11.61 5.32
CA ASP A 31 -7.79 10.77 5.78
C ASP A 31 -7.32 9.49 6.46
N PHE A 32 -6.19 8.93 6.01
CA PHE A 32 -5.62 7.71 6.58
C PHE A 32 -4.09 7.68 6.51
N LEU A 33 -3.50 6.91 7.42
CA LEU A 33 -2.07 6.71 7.52
C LEU A 33 -1.79 5.22 7.72
N TRP A 34 -1.02 4.62 6.81
CA TRP A 34 -0.62 3.23 6.93
C TRP A 34 0.89 3.08 7.02
N MET A 35 1.32 2.17 7.89
CA MET A 35 2.74 1.91 8.18
C MET A 35 3.15 0.53 7.68
N PRO A 36 4.31 0.37 7.00
CA PRO A 36 4.75 -0.92 6.47
C PRO A 36 4.99 -1.95 7.59
N ASP A 37 4.50 -3.19 7.41
CA ASP A 37 4.75 -4.33 8.29
C ASP A 37 5.76 -5.28 7.63
N THR A 38 7.01 -4.89 7.64
CA THR A 38 8.13 -5.70 7.15
C THR A 38 9.21 -5.78 8.22
N PRO A 39 9.06 -6.65 9.21
CA PRO A 39 10.03 -6.78 10.29
C PRO A 39 11.38 -7.21 9.75
N LEU A 40 12.45 -6.65 10.31
CA LEU A 40 13.85 -6.95 9.99
C LEU A 40 14.34 -6.53 8.59
N LEU A 41 13.52 -5.84 7.79
CA LEU A 41 13.96 -5.33 6.50
C LEU A 41 15.15 -4.40 6.67
N ALA A 42 16.30 -4.77 6.09
CA ALA A 42 17.57 -4.04 6.18
C ALA A 42 17.93 -3.57 7.62
N GLY A 43 17.67 -4.43 8.61
CA GLY A 43 18.00 -4.15 10.01
C GLY A 43 16.96 -3.32 10.79
N LEU A 44 15.79 -3.03 10.23
CA LEU A 44 14.68 -2.46 10.98
C LEU A 44 13.97 -3.57 11.78
N TRP A 45 13.96 -3.48 13.08
CA TRP A 45 13.32 -4.45 14.01
C TRP A 45 12.05 -3.93 14.68
N ARG A 46 11.47 -2.88 14.15
CA ARG A 46 10.33 -2.24 14.79
C ARG A 46 9.04 -2.98 14.49
N ASP A 47 8.18 -3.06 15.49
CA ASP A 47 6.85 -3.64 15.37
C ASP A 47 5.83 -2.57 14.94
N VAL A 48 5.08 -2.84 13.88
CA VAL A 48 4.13 -1.88 13.30
C VAL A 48 2.99 -1.55 14.26
N TYR A 49 2.47 -2.53 14.99
CA TYR A 49 1.32 -2.30 15.88
C TYR A 49 1.69 -1.45 17.10
N MET A 50 2.93 -1.57 17.58
CA MET A 50 3.43 -0.68 18.64
C MET A 50 3.52 0.78 18.18
N HIS A 51 3.96 1.02 16.95
CA HIS A 51 3.99 2.36 16.35
C HIS A 51 2.59 2.90 16.07
N LEU A 52 1.69 2.08 15.51
CA LEU A 52 0.29 2.44 15.28
C LEU A 52 -0.45 2.76 16.58
N THR A 53 -0.23 2.00 17.65
CA THR A 53 -0.81 2.29 18.96
C THR A 53 -0.38 3.65 19.48
N CYS A 54 0.92 3.98 19.38
CA CYS A 54 1.40 5.31 19.77
C CYS A 54 0.81 6.43 18.90
N ALA A 55 0.66 6.20 17.59
CA ALA A 55 0.01 7.14 16.69
C ALA A 55 -1.49 7.33 17.03
N ALA A 56 -2.19 6.24 17.35
CA ALA A 56 -3.60 6.27 17.72
C ALA A 56 -3.88 7.13 18.97
N LEU A 57 -2.98 7.08 19.96
CA LEU A 57 -3.08 7.86 21.19
C LEU A 57 -2.87 9.39 20.99
N GLU A 58 -2.14 9.78 19.93
CA GLU A 58 -1.82 11.19 19.64
C GLU A 58 -2.71 11.80 18.54
N THR A 59 -3.53 10.99 17.86
CA THR A 59 -4.44 11.40 16.78
C THR A 59 -5.90 11.19 17.16
N LYS A 60 -6.86 11.81 16.45
CA LYS A 60 -8.28 11.76 16.78
C LYS A 60 -9.20 11.37 15.63
N HIS A 61 -8.79 11.58 14.38
CA HIS A 61 -9.66 11.45 13.21
C HIS A 61 -9.07 10.57 12.12
N ILE A 62 -7.74 10.61 11.93
CA ILE A 62 -7.07 9.85 10.89
C ILE A 62 -7.21 8.34 11.11
N ARG A 63 -7.57 7.60 10.05
CA ARG A 63 -7.63 6.14 10.09
C ARG A 63 -6.22 5.56 10.05
N LEU A 64 -6.01 4.44 10.74
CA LEU A 64 -4.70 3.87 10.99
C LEU A 64 -4.67 2.38 10.67
N GLY A 65 -3.62 1.92 9.99
CA GLY A 65 -3.46 0.50 9.69
C GLY A 65 -2.04 0.11 9.28
N PRO A 66 -1.74 -1.20 9.23
CA PRO A 66 -0.50 -1.69 8.66
C PRO A 66 -0.54 -1.58 7.14
N GLY A 67 0.46 -1.03 6.49
CA GLY A 67 0.48 -0.83 5.03
C GLY A 67 1.60 -1.58 4.31
N VAL A 68 1.52 -2.91 4.10
CA VAL A 68 0.47 -3.86 4.47
C VAL A 68 1.02 -4.98 5.34
N THR A 69 0.18 -5.58 6.21
CA THR A 69 0.54 -6.81 6.92
C THR A 69 0.32 -8.05 6.03
N ASN A 70 0.58 -9.25 6.55
CA ASN A 70 0.41 -10.48 5.79
C ASN A 70 0.26 -11.70 6.72
N PRO A 71 -0.34 -12.82 6.25
CA PRO A 71 -0.55 -14.02 7.04
C PRO A 71 0.68 -14.94 7.15
N ILE A 72 1.86 -14.51 6.69
CA ILE A 72 3.09 -15.32 6.68
C ILE A 72 4.02 -14.97 7.82
N THR A 73 4.29 -13.67 8.03
CA THR A 73 5.21 -13.20 9.07
C THR A 73 4.53 -13.08 10.42
N ARG A 74 3.20 -13.04 10.43
CA ARG A 74 2.36 -13.06 11.62
C ARG A 74 1.25 -14.09 11.45
N LEU A 75 0.95 -14.83 12.51
CA LEU A 75 -0.23 -15.70 12.51
C LEU A 75 -1.50 -14.85 12.37
N PRO A 76 -2.45 -15.25 11.51
CA PRO A 76 -3.68 -14.46 11.31
C PRO A 76 -4.44 -14.15 12.61
N VAL A 77 -4.51 -15.09 13.55
CA VAL A 77 -5.13 -14.85 14.85
C VAL A 77 -4.43 -13.73 15.64
N THR A 78 -3.10 -13.66 15.58
CA THR A 78 -2.33 -12.60 16.25
C THR A 78 -2.57 -11.23 15.59
N VAL A 79 -2.69 -11.21 14.26
CA VAL A 79 -3.06 -9.99 13.50
C VAL A 79 -4.46 -9.54 13.92
N GLY A 80 -5.43 -10.43 13.96
CA GLY A 80 -6.80 -10.13 14.39
C GLY A 80 -6.84 -9.49 15.77
N SER A 81 -6.16 -10.10 16.75
CA SER A 81 -6.05 -9.55 18.11
C SER A 81 -5.40 -8.16 18.14
N ALA A 82 -4.33 -7.95 17.39
CA ALA A 82 -3.62 -6.67 17.35
C ALA A 82 -4.49 -5.55 16.73
N ILE A 83 -5.24 -5.86 15.68
CA ILE A 83 -6.13 -4.89 15.00
C ILE A 83 -7.34 -4.56 15.87
N VAL A 84 -7.95 -5.53 16.56
CA VAL A 84 -9.01 -5.27 17.54
C VAL A 84 -8.51 -4.33 18.64
N THR A 85 -7.34 -4.59 19.20
CA THR A 85 -6.73 -3.69 20.20
C THR A 85 -6.46 -2.30 19.65
N LEU A 86 -5.95 -2.21 18.39
CA LEU A 86 -5.74 -0.91 17.73
C LEU A 86 -7.08 -0.17 17.52
N ASN A 87 -8.15 -0.90 17.16
CA ASN A 87 -9.48 -0.33 16.99
C ASN A 87 -10.03 0.26 18.30
N GLU A 88 -9.85 -0.45 19.41
CA GLU A 88 -10.23 0.05 20.75
C GLU A 88 -9.45 1.30 21.12
N VAL A 89 -8.11 1.28 21.00
CA VAL A 89 -7.24 2.41 21.35
C VAL A 89 -7.49 3.62 20.45
N SER A 90 -7.83 3.40 19.19
CA SER A 90 -8.12 4.46 18.21
C SER A 90 -9.58 4.91 18.20
N GLU A 91 -10.46 4.34 19.04
CA GLU A 91 -11.88 4.67 19.08
C GLU A 91 -12.57 4.43 17.72
N GLY A 92 -12.33 3.25 17.09
CA GLY A 92 -13.00 2.83 15.86
C GLY A 92 -12.32 3.27 14.56
N ARG A 93 -11.04 3.66 14.58
CA ARG A 93 -10.30 4.17 13.39
C ARG A 93 -9.32 3.14 12.78
N ALA A 94 -9.32 1.90 13.24
CA ALA A 94 -8.43 0.89 12.69
C ALA A 94 -8.91 0.37 11.33
N GLU A 95 -7.96 0.12 10.44
CA GLU A 95 -8.15 -0.57 9.16
C GLU A 95 -7.16 -1.73 9.07
N LEU A 96 -7.52 -2.79 8.34
CA LEU A 96 -6.66 -3.95 8.12
C LEU A 96 -6.23 -4.09 6.64
N PRO A 97 -5.34 -3.25 6.15
CA PRO A 97 -4.68 -3.49 4.87
C PRO A 97 -3.70 -4.67 4.98
N TYR A 98 -3.87 -5.66 4.11
CA TYR A 98 -3.01 -6.83 4.08
C TYR A 98 -2.71 -7.30 2.65
N GLY A 99 -1.68 -8.11 2.47
CA GLY A 99 -1.30 -8.66 1.20
C GLY A 99 -0.61 -10.02 1.33
N SER A 100 -0.06 -10.52 0.23
CA SER A 100 0.62 -11.83 0.21
C SER A 100 1.95 -11.86 0.99
N GLY A 101 2.51 -10.70 1.34
CA GLY A 101 3.75 -10.60 2.10
C GLY A 101 5.02 -10.85 1.29
N TYR A 102 5.05 -10.46 0.02
CA TYR A 102 6.17 -10.73 -0.89
C TYR A 102 7.55 -10.39 -0.28
N SER A 103 7.81 -9.11 0.03
CA SER A 103 9.10 -8.67 0.60
C SER A 103 9.32 -9.19 2.03
N SER A 104 8.29 -9.13 2.88
CA SER A 104 8.38 -9.54 4.28
C SER A 104 8.53 -11.05 4.44
N ALA A 105 7.88 -11.86 3.62
CA ALA A 105 8.09 -13.31 3.62
C ALA A 105 9.49 -13.68 3.15
N TYR A 106 9.97 -13.05 2.06
CA TYR A 106 11.30 -13.31 1.51
C TYR A 106 12.42 -13.11 2.55
N ILE A 107 12.37 -12.01 3.32
CA ILE A 107 13.36 -11.73 4.37
C ILE A 107 13.38 -12.79 5.46
N THR A 108 12.24 -13.41 5.74
CA THR A 108 12.14 -14.51 6.72
C THR A 108 12.40 -15.89 6.13
N GLY A 109 12.86 -15.96 4.86
CA GLY A 109 13.12 -17.22 4.14
C GLY A 109 11.85 -17.98 3.77
N ARG A 110 10.68 -17.31 3.77
CA ARG A 110 9.39 -17.90 3.46
C ARG A 110 8.89 -17.47 2.08
N LYS A 111 7.96 -18.23 1.53
CA LYS A 111 7.21 -17.84 0.31
C LYS A 111 6.05 -16.93 0.68
N ALA A 112 5.67 -16.06 -0.23
CA ALA A 112 4.45 -15.27 -0.11
C ALA A 112 3.20 -16.17 0.03
N ALA A 113 2.16 -15.63 0.65
CA ALA A 113 0.90 -16.33 0.85
C ALA A 113 0.26 -16.73 -0.49
N SER A 114 -0.31 -17.92 -0.55
CA SER A 114 -1.16 -18.35 -1.64
C SER A 114 -2.53 -17.65 -1.57
N LEU A 115 -3.29 -17.66 -2.67
CA LEU A 115 -4.66 -17.13 -2.69
C LEU A 115 -5.56 -17.82 -1.65
N GLN A 116 -5.37 -19.13 -1.46
CA GLN A 116 -6.10 -19.90 -0.45
C GLN A 116 -5.78 -19.40 0.97
N MET A 117 -4.51 -19.20 1.30
CA MET A 117 -4.12 -18.65 2.61
C MET A 117 -4.65 -17.24 2.83
N MET A 118 -4.71 -16.41 1.77
CA MET A 118 -5.28 -15.06 1.85
C MET A 118 -6.80 -15.13 2.11
N ARG A 119 -7.52 -16.04 1.46
CA ARG A 119 -8.94 -16.29 1.72
C ARG A 119 -9.18 -16.75 3.15
N GLU A 120 -8.48 -17.78 3.60
CA GLU A 120 -8.60 -18.32 4.96
C GLU A 120 -8.31 -17.27 6.04
N ALA A 121 -7.30 -16.41 5.81
CA ALA A 121 -6.99 -15.32 6.72
C ALA A 121 -8.12 -14.26 6.78
N THR A 122 -8.70 -13.90 5.62
CA THR A 122 -9.83 -12.97 5.56
C THR A 122 -11.05 -13.52 6.28
N GLU A 123 -11.40 -14.78 6.03
CA GLU A 123 -12.52 -15.45 6.67
C GLU A 123 -12.34 -15.53 8.19
N LEU A 124 -11.13 -15.85 8.66
CA LEU A 124 -10.79 -15.85 10.07
C LEU A 124 -10.93 -14.47 10.70
N TRP A 125 -10.36 -13.42 10.09
CA TRP A 125 -10.49 -12.05 10.63
C TRP A 125 -11.94 -11.60 10.66
N ARG A 126 -12.72 -11.87 9.63
CA ARG A 126 -14.14 -11.54 9.58
C ARG A 126 -14.92 -12.25 10.70
N SER A 127 -14.60 -13.52 10.96
CA SER A 127 -15.17 -14.27 12.08
C SER A 127 -14.77 -13.65 13.43
N ILE A 128 -13.49 -13.33 13.62
CA ILE A 128 -12.99 -12.66 14.83
C ILE A 128 -13.70 -11.31 15.04
N PHE A 129 -13.81 -10.48 14.02
CA PHE A 129 -14.39 -9.13 14.14
C PHE A 129 -15.90 -9.17 14.38
N SER A 130 -16.60 -10.15 13.82
CA SER A 130 -18.04 -10.32 14.05
C SER A 130 -18.40 -10.84 15.44
N GLY A 131 -17.41 -11.27 16.22
CA GLY A 131 -17.66 -11.96 17.51
C GLY A 131 -18.26 -13.34 17.33
N ALA A 132 -18.28 -13.89 16.11
CA ALA A 132 -18.80 -15.22 15.85
C ALA A 132 -17.91 -16.31 16.45
N LEU A 133 -18.53 -17.44 16.76
CA LEU A 133 -17.82 -18.63 17.18
C LEU A 133 -16.81 -19.06 16.12
N THR A 134 -15.53 -19.07 16.47
CA THR A 134 -14.42 -19.39 15.54
C THR A 134 -13.82 -20.71 15.94
N ASP A 135 -13.83 -21.71 15.04
CA ASP A 135 -13.12 -22.96 15.21
C ASP A 135 -11.62 -22.77 14.88
N LEU A 136 -10.80 -22.81 15.90
CA LEU A 136 -9.34 -22.81 15.79
C LEU A 136 -8.78 -24.21 16.10
N GLY A 137 -8.97 -25.15 15.16
CA GLY A 137 -8.45 -26.51 15.29
C GLY A 137 -9.15 -27.33 16.39
N GLY A 138 -10.45 -27.22 16.51
CA GLY A 138 -11.30 -27.91 17.49
C GLY A 138 -11.54 -27.11 18.77
N LEU A 139 -11.10 -25.86 18.82
CA LEU A 139 -11.42 -24.90 19.89
C LEU A 139 -12.39 -23.86 19.36
N GLU A 140 -13.60 -23.88 19.88
CA GLU A 140 -14.59 -22.83 19.63
C GLU A 140 -14.31 -21.64 20.52
N ILE A 141 -14.07 -20.47 19.92
CA ILE A 141 -13.76 -19.23 20.62
C ILE A 141 -14.77 -18.17 20.23
N GLU A 142 -15.43 -17.59 21.20
CA GLU A 142 -16.29 -16.43 21.04
C GLU A 142 -15.57 -15.19 21.56
N LEU A 143 -15.66 -14.09 20.81
CA LEU A 143 -15.09 -12.79 21.19
C LEU A 143 -16.23 -11.84 21.56
N ASP A 144 -16.07 -11.13 22.68
CA ASP A 144 -17.00 -10.14 23.18
C ASP A 144 -16.21 -8.91 23.70
N PRO A 145 -16.49 -7.67 23.23
CA PRO A 145 -17.49 -7.30 22.21
C PRO A 145 -17.02 -7.54 20.78
N PRO A 146 -17.95 -7.65 19.81
CA PRO A 146 -17.61 -7.72 18.39
C PRO A 146 -17.09 -6.36 17.86
N HIS A 147 -16.24 -6.40 16.81
CA HIS A 147 -15.71 -5.23 16.11
C HIS A 147 -15.98 -5.33 14.59
N PRO A 148 -17.27 -5.39 14.16
CA PRO A 148 -17.64 -5.71 12.78
C PRO A 148 -17.22 -4.63 11.76
N ASP A 149 -17.00 -3.41 12.23
CA ASP A 149 -16.73 -2.23 11.38
C ASP A 149 -15.24 -2.06 11.01
N ILE A 150 -14.37 -3.02 11.37
CA ILE A 150 -12.97 -2.97 10.95
C ILE A 150 -12.86 -3.42 9.49
N PRO A 151 -12.54 -2.52 8.52
CA PRO A 151 -12.48 -2.90 7.12
C PRO A 151 -11.23 -3.73 6.82
N ILE A 152 -11.41 -4.81 6.07
CA ILE A 152 -10.34 -5.69 5.60
C ILE A 152 -10.03 -5.32 4.15
N ILE A 153 -8.83 -4.76 3.89
CA ILE A 153 -8.41 -4.22 2.59
C ILE A 153 -7.30 -5.10 2.01
N MET A 154 -7.55 -5.72 0.85
CA MET A 154 -6.59 -6.63 0.21
C MET A 154 -5.71 -5.91 -0.81
N ALA A 155 -4.39 -5.92 -0.62
CA ALA A 155 -3.45 -5.43 -1.62
C ALA A 155 -3.30 -6.41 -2.78
N ALA A 156 -3.48 -5.92 -4.00
CA ALA A 156 -3.51 -6.73 -5.20
C ALA A 156 -2.90 -6.03 -6.41
N SER A 157 -2.22 -6.80 -7.26
CA SER A 157 -1.68 -6.35 -8.54
C SER A 157 -1.96 -7.32 -9.68
N GLY A 158 -2.03 -8.62 -9.41
CA GLY A 158 -2.27 -9.64 -10.42
C GLY A 158 -3.75 -9.97 -10.60
N PRO A 159 -4.16 -10.48 -11.79
CA PRO A 159 -5.57 -10.74 -12.12
C PRO A 159 -6.30 -11.57 -11.06
N ARG A 160 -5.70 -12.68 -10.63
CA ARG A 160 -6.33 -13.57 -9.64
C ARG A 160 -6.44 -12.96 -8.26
N THR A 161 -5.46 -12.15 -7.84
CA THR A 161 -5.50 -11.47 -6.54
C THR A 161 -6.51 -10.32 -6.55
N LEU A 162 -6.59 -9.57 -7.67
CA LEU A 162 -7.59 -8.52 -7.87
C LEU A 162 -9.02 -9.10 -7.84
N GLN A 163 -9.24 -10.22 -8.53
CA GLN A 163 -10.53 -10.92 -8.49
C GLN A 163 -10.86 -11.42 -7.08
N LEU A 164 -9.89 -12.00 -6.36
CA LEU A 164 -10.09 -12.44 -4.99
C LEU A 164 -10.44 -11.26 -4.07
N ALA A 165 -9.75 -10.12 -4.21
CA ALA A 165 -10.05 -8.92 -3.44
C ALA A 165 -11.50 -8.46 -3.65
N GLY A 166 -11.94 -8.35 -4.90
CA GLY A 166 -13.34 -8.02 -5.23
C GLY A 166 -14.36 -9.01 -4.67
N GLU A 167 -14.01 -10.28 -4.61
CA GLU A 167 -14.89 -11.34 -4.13
C GLU A 167 -15.08 -11.32 -2.60
N ILE A 168 -14.02 -11.05 -1.81
CA ILE A 168 -14.07 -11.31 -0.35
C ILE A 168 -13.67 -10.13 0.55
N ALA A 169 -12.99 -9.10 0.05
CA ALA A 169 -12.49 -8.00 0.90
C ALA A 169 -13.45 -6.80 0.93
N ASP A 170 -13.36 -5.96 1.95
CA ASP A 170 -14.15 -4.72 2.06
C ASP A 170 -13.51 -3.57 1.24
N GLY A 171 -12.26 -3.76 0.86
CA GLY A 171 -11.56 -2.85 -0.05
C GLY A 171 -10.41 -3.52 -0.77
N VAL A 172 -9.99 -2.91 -1.88
CA VAL A 172 -8.82 -3.32 -2.64
C VAL A 172 -7.78 -2.20 -2.68
N LEU A 173 -6.53 -2.53 -2.32
CA LEU A 173 -5.38 -1.66 -2.52
C LEU A 173 -4.70 -2.05 -3.83
N ILE A 174 -4.93 -1.28 -4.88
CA ILE A 174 -4.49 -1.55 -6.26
C ILE A 174 -3.05 -1.06 -6.45
N MET A 175 -2.17 -1.97 -6.90
CA MET A 175 -0.74 -1.73 -7.05
C MET A 175 -0.29 -2.02 -8.47
N VAL A 176 -0.61 -1.14 -9.42
CA VAL A 176 -0.34 -1.32 -10.87
C VAL A 176 0.34 -0.11 -11.52
N GLY A 177 0.83 0.84 -10.73
CA GLY A 177 1.39 2.11 -11.18
C GLY A 177 0.33 3.19 -11.40
N ALA A 178 0.74 4.35 -11.92
CA ALA A 178 -0.07 5.57 -12.01
C ALA A 178 -0.64 5.84 -13.41
N HIS A 179 -0.72 4.82 -14.27
CA HIS A 179 -1.27 4.99 -15.62
C HIS A 179 -2.76 4.58 -15.65
N PRO A 180 -3.67 5.45 -16.18
CA PRO A 180 -5.11 5.15 -16.22
C PRO A 180 -5.46 3.81 -16.88
N GLY A 181 -4.79 3.43 -17.98
CA GLY A 181 -5.00 2.14 -18.65
C GLY A 181 -4.67 0.92 -17.78
N CYS A 182 -3.64 1.01 -16.91
CA CYS A 182 -3.31 -0.05 -15.95
C CYS A 182 -4.37 -0.14 -14.85
N ILE A 183 -4.88 1.01 -14.39
CA ILE A 183 -5.89 1.09 -13.34
C ILE A 183 -7.21 0.54 -13.85
N GLN A 184 -7.65 0.94 -15.03
CA GLN A 184 -8.87 0.42 -15.65
C GLN A 184 -8.81 -1.11 -15.80
N TRP A 185 -7.69 -1.64 -16.29
CA TRP A 185 -7.48 -3.07 -16.37
C TRP A 185 -7.57 -3.76 -14.98
N ALA A 186 -7.01 -3.17 -13.94
CA ALA A 186 -7.09 -3.72 -12.58
C ALA A 186 -8.54 -3.70 -12.06
N LEU A 187 -9.28 -2.62 -12.30
CA LEU A 187 -10.69 -2.48 -11.92
C LEU A 187 -11.57 -3.53 -12.60
N GLU A 188 -11.37 -3.83 -13.90
CA GLU A 188 -12.09 -4.90 -14.61
C GLU A 188 -11.94 -6.27 -13.91
N HIS A 189 -10.78 -6.54 -13.35
CA HIS A 189 -10.55 -7.76 -12.56
C HIS A 189 -11.22 -7.71 -11.19
N VAL A 190 -11.20 -6.58 -10.49
CA VAL A 190 -11.93 -6.40 -9.23
C VAL A 190 -13.43 -6.62 -9.46
N GLU A 191 -14.00 -6.01 -10.49
CA GLU A 191 -15.41 -6.15 -10.87
C GLU A 191 -15.79 -7.59 -11.24
N THR A 192 -14.87 -8.30 -11.90
CA THR A 192 -15.05 -9.75 -12.17
C THR A 192 -15.20 -10.55 -10.87
N GLY A 193 -14.41 -10.23 -9.84
CA GLY A 193 -14.51 -10.85 -8.52
C GLY A 193 -15.82 -10.49 -7.81
N MET A 194 -16.17 -9.20 -7.80
CA MET A 194 -17.41 -8.69 -7.22
C MET A 194 -18.64 -9.38 -7.84
N ALA A 195 -18.67 -9.45 -9.18
CA ALA A 195 -19.77 -10.09 -9.91
C ALA A 195 -19.95 -11.58 -9.55
N ARG A 196 -18.83 -12.31 -9.33
CA ARG A 196 -18.89 -13.72 -8.88
C ARG A 196 -19.52 -13.88 -7.50
N ALA A 197 -19.32 -12.89 -6.62
CA ALA A 197 -19.85 -12.89 -5.27
C ALA A 197 -21.22 -12.17 -5.16
N GLY A 198 -21.74 -11.61 -6.25
CA GLY A 198 -22.99 -10.86 -6.27
C GLY A 198 -22.91 -9.56 -5.48
N ARG A 199 -21.73 -8.91 -5.45
CA ARG A 199 -21.47 -7.68 -4.69
C ARG A 199 -21.63 -6.44 -5.54
N ASP A 200 -22.13 -5.38 -4.91
CA ASP A 200 -22.26 -4.07 -5.52
C ASP A 200 -21.00 -3.19 -5.37
N ARG A 201 -20.89 -2.15 -6.23
CA ARG A 201 -19.76 -1.19 -6.22
C ARG A 201 -19.51 -0.56 -4.84
N ALA A 202 -20.56 -0.24 -4.12
CA ALA A 202 -20.48 0.40 -2.81
C ALA A 202 -19.91 -0.50 -1.69
N GLU A 203 -19.85 -1.81 -1.91
CA GLU A 203 -19.35 -2.78 -0.92
C GLU A 203 -17.83 -3.00 -0.97
N VAL A 204 -17.14 -2.41 -1.99
CA VAL A 204 -15.69 -2.61 -2.17
C VAL A 204 -15.02 -1.27 -2.45
N SER A 205 -14.33 -0.73 -1.44
CA SER A 205 -13.52 0.48 -1.61
C SER A 205 -12.31 0.23 -2.51
N ARG A 206 -11.91 1.24 -3.29
CA ARG A 206 -10.85 1.17 -4.31
C ARG A 206 -9.78 2.20 -4.02
N THR A 207 -8.70 1.78 -3.39
CA THR A 207 -7.55 2.63 -3.06
C THR A 207 -6.40 2.36 -4.03
N LEU A 208 -5.79 3.41 -4.60
CA LEU A 208 -4.58 3.29 -5.42
C LEU A 208 -3.32 3.51 -4.59
N VAL A 209 -2.29 2.68 -4.80
CA VAL A 209 -0.93 3.00 -4.36
C VAL A 209 -0.26 3.83 -5.43
N ILE A 210 0.10 5.06 -5.11
CA ILE A 210 0.80 5.95 -6.03
C ILE A 210 2.16 6.35 -5.45
N THR A 211 3.22 5.98 -6.17
CA THR A 211 4.56 6.48 -5.85
C THR A 211 4.70 7.87 -6.46
N ALA A 212 5.08 8.87 -5.65
CA ALA A 212 5.08 10.26 -6.07
C ALA A 212 6.35 11.01 -5.66
N CYS A 213 6.69 12.02 -6.46
CA CYS A 213 7.75 12.98 -6.17
C CYS A 213 7.34 14.36 -6.68
N VAL A 214 7.23 15.33 -5.76
CA VAL A 214 6.96 16.73 -6.11
C VAL A 214 8.30 17.45 -6.18
N ASP A 215 8.67 17.88 -7.38
CA ASP A 215 9.95 18.55 -7.66
C ASP A 215 9.86 19.34 -8.97
N ASP A 216 10.19 20.62 -8.94
CA ASP A 216 10.21 21.49 -10.13
C ASP A 216 11.29 21.06 -11.16
N ASP A 217 12.36 20.41 -10.72
CA ASP A 217 13.33 19.78 -11.60
C ASP A 217 12.82 18.40 -12.03
N ARG A 218 12.10 18.39 -13.15
CA ARG A 218 11.50 17.18 -13.72
C ARG A 218 12.50 16.04 -13.93
N GLN A 219 13.74 16.34 -14.40
CA GLN A 219 14.72 15.28 -14.61
C GLN A 219 15.22 14.68 -13.31
N ARG A 220 15.40 15.52 -12.28
CA ARG A 220 15.75 15.06 -10.94
C ARG A 220 14.65 14.15 -10.36
N ALA A 221 13.37 14.54 -10.52
CA ALA A 221 12.24 13.70 -10.12
C ALA A 221 12.23 12.34 -10.84
N ILE A 222 12.45 12.31 -12.16
CA ILE A 222 12.52 11.09 -12.96
C ILE A 222 13.66 10.19 -12.46
N ASP A 223 14.86 10.73 -12.29
CA ASP A 223 16.04 9.96 -11.87
C ASP A 223 15.88 9.41 -10.44
N LEU A 224 15.23 10.17 -9.55
CA LEU A 224 14.91 9.74 -8.20
C LEU A 224 13.92 8.59 -8.17
N MET A 225 12.92 8.60 -9.07
CA MET A 225 11.83 7.62 -9.10
C MET A 225 12.12 6.38 -9.95
N ARG A 226 13.17 6.40 -10.76
CA ARG A 226 13.54 5.32 -11.68
C ARG A 226 13.71 3.95 -11.00
N PRO A 227 14.34 3.82 -9.80
CA PRO A 227 14.45 2.53 -9.10
C PRO A 227 13.10 1.94 -8.70
N CYS A 228 12.09 2.77 -8.41
CA CYS A 228 10.74 2.30 -8.06
C CYS A 228 10.13 1.49 -9.21
N VAL A 229 10.35 1.92 -10.46
CA VAL A 229 9.91 1.20 -11.66
C VAL A 229 10.75 -0.05 -11.90
N GLY A 230 12.00 -0.07 -11.49
CA GLY A 230 12.89 -1.22 -11.61
C GLY A 230 12.32 -2.49 -10.97
N ASN A 231 11.60 -2.37 -9.86
CA ASN A 231 10.88 -3.49 -9.25
C ASN A 231 9.72 -3.98 -10.12
N LEU A 232 8.96 -3.07 -10.72
CA LEU A 232 7.87 -3.42 -11.65
C LEU A 232 8.41 -4.20 -12.85
N LEU A 233 9.54 -3.78 -13.42
CA LEU A 233 10.14 -4.41 -14.60
C LEU A 233 10.64 -5.84 -14.34
N ARG A 234 10.80 -6.23 -13.10
CA ARG A 234 11.13 -7.61 -12.69
C ARG A 234 9.89 -8.46 -12.37
N HIS A 235 8.71 -7.86 -12.37
CA HIS A 235 7.48 -8.54 -12.06
C HIS A 235 6.90 -9.24 -13.30
N SER A 236 6.26 -10.39 -13.12
CA SER A 236 5.64 -11.15 -14.22
C SER A 236 4.51 -10.40 -14.95
N LEU A 237 3.99 -9.32 -14.38
CA LEU A 237 2.94 -8.47 -14.96
C LEU A 237 3.48 -7.33 -15.83
N VAL A 238 4.80 -7.16 -15.93
CA VAL A 238 5.39 -6.01 -16.63
C VAL A 238 4.89 -5.86 -18.05
N ASN A 239 4.83 -6.95 -18.82
CA ASN A 239 4.36 -6.91 -20.19
C ASN A 239 2.93 -6.39 -20.31
N GLU A 240 2.03 -6.91 -19.48
CA GLU A 240 0.63 -6.50 -19.44
C GLU A 240 0.49 -5.02 -19.07
N LEU A 241 1.16 -4.58 -17.99
CA LEU A 241 1.03 -3.20 -17.52
C LEU A 241 1.62 -2.18 -18.49
N LEU A 242 2.77 -2.46 -19.11
CA LEU A 242 3.34 -1.56 -20.10
C LEU A 242 2.54 -1.54 -21.40
N ASP A 243 2.00 -2.68 -21.84
CA ASP A 243 1.07 -2.73 -22.99
C ASP A 243 -0.17 -1.86 -22.73
N ARG A 244 -0.78 -1.95 -21.52
CA ARG A 244 -1.90 -1.09 -21.11
C ARG A 244 -1.53 0.40 -21.03
N ALA A 245 -0.28 0.71 -20.82
CA ALA A 245 0.24 2.07 -20.87
C ALA A 245 0.63 2.52 -22.28
N GLY A 246 0.54 1.66 -23.30
CA GLY A 246 0.98 1.93 -24.66
C GLY A 246 2.49 2.03 -24.81
N LEU A 247 3.25 1.39 -23.89
CA LEU A 247 4.70 1.47 -23.82
C LEU A 247 5.36 0.14 -24.18
N ALA A 248 6.53 0.22 -24.83
CA ALA A 248 7.36 -0.95 -25.06
C ALA A 248 8.02 -1.41 -23.74
N VAL A 249 8.12 -2.74 -23.56
CA VAL A 249 8.83 -3.30 -22.41
C VAL A 249 10.34 -3.12 -22.63
N PRO A 250 11.04 -2.35 -21.76
CA PRO A 250 12.48 -2.19 -21.87
C PRO A 250 13.16 -3.54 -21.61
N LYS A 251 14.17 -3.84 -22.44
CA LYS A 251 14.95 -5.05 -22.23
C LYS A 251 15.82 -4.89 -20.97
N LEU A 252 15.59 -5.76 -19.98
CA LEU A 252 16.44 -5.82 -18.80
C LEU A 252 17.86 -6.23 -19.22
N PRO A 253 18.89 -5.42 -18.91
CA PRO A 253 20.27 -5.80 -19.22
C PRO A 253 20.68 -7.09 -18.50
N ASP A 254 21.45 -7.91 -19.20
CA ASP A 254 22.01 -9.13 -18.60
C ASP A 254 22.88 -8.76 -17.37
N ASN A 255 22.74 -9.54 -16.32
CA ASN A 255 23.46 -9.35 -15.06
C ASN A 255 23.22 -8.00 -14.35
N THR A 256 22.04 -7.37 -14.52
CA THR A 256 21.69 -6.17 -13.76
C THR A 256 21.80 -6.46 -12.25
N PRO A 257 22.66 -5.76 -11.51
CA PRO A 257 22.80 -5.95 -10.07
C PRO A 257 21.48 -5.72 -9.35
N GLN A 258 21.30 -6.38 -8.23
CA GLN A 258 20.17 -6.12 -7.33
C GLN A 258 20.69 -5.48 -6.05
N PRO A 259 20.43 -4.17 -5.84
CA PRO A 259 20.77 -3.50 -4.59
C PRO A 259 20.12 -4.20 -3.39
N TYR A 260 20.76 -4.12 -2.25
CA TYR A 260 20.24 -4.69 -1.02
C TYR A 260 19.20 -3.77 -0.37
N PRO A 261 18.07 -4.27 0.13
CA PRO A 261 17.55 -5.64 0.01
C PRO A 261 16.89 -5.93 -1.33
N ASP A 262 16.39 -4.94 -2.03
CA ASP A 262 15.83 -4.96 -3.39
C ASP A 262 15.75 -3.52 -3.95
N LEU A 263 15.39 -3.37 -5.23
CA LEU A 263 15.32 -2.07 -5.91
C LEU A 263 14.29 -1.10 -5.28
N GLY A 264 13.19 -1.61 -4.75
CA GLY A 264 12.15 -0.76 -4.16
C GLY A 264 12.41 -0.34 -2.71
N HIS A 265 13.41 -0.97 -2.07
CA HIS A 265 13.78 -0.75 -0.67
C HIS A 265 15.29 -0.59 -0.50
N ALA A 266 15.99 -0.16 -1.54
CA ALA A 266 17.45 -0.07 -1.51
C ALA A 266 17.95 0.83 -0.37
N VAL A 267 18.96 0.34 0.36
CA VAL A 267 19.64 1.13 1.40
C VAL A 267 20.53 2.19 0.76
N ASP A 268 21.23 1.82 -0.33
CA ASP A 268 21.98 2.74 -1.16
C ASP A 268 21.14 3.14 -2.38
N TRP A 269 20.48 4.30 -2.28
CA TRP A 269 19.61 4.80 -3.37
C TRP A 269 20.42 5.30 -4.57
N GLU A 270 21.64 5.78 -4.38
CA GLU A 270 22.53 6.17 -5.48
C GLU A 270 22.97 4.94 -6.30
N GLU A 271 23.22 3.82 -5.65
CA GLU A 271 23.43 2.56 -6.35
C GLU A 271 22.17 2.14 -7.11
N ALA A 272 21.01 2.22 -6.50
CA ALA A 272 19.74 1.88 -7.16
C ALA A 272 19.48 2.73 -8.39
N LYS A 273 19.71 4.05 -8.34
CA LYS A 273 19.63 4.95 -9.51
C LYS A 273 20.59 4.54 -10.61
N ARG A 274 21.83 4.24 -10.28
CA ARG A 274 22.85 3.85 -11.26
C ARG A 274 22.50 2.55 -11.98
N VAL A 275 22.03 1.52 -11.26
CA VAL A 275 21.69 0.22 -11.89
C VAL A 275 20.36 0.24 -12.64
N THR A 276 19.57 1.29 -12.50
CA THR A 276 18.30 1.47 -13.22
C THR A 276 18.34 2.56 -14.29
N ALA A 277 19.49 3.21 -14.51
CA ALA A 277 19.64 4.31 -15.46
C ALA A 277 19.27 3.95 -16.93
N TRP A 278 19.21 2.67 -17.26
CA TRP A 278 18.79 2.16 -18.57
C TRP A 278 17.26 2.19 -18.80
N ILE A 279 16.45 2.41 -17.75
CA ILE A 279 14.98 2.47 -17.85
C ILE A 279 14.60 3.79 -18.54
N PRO A 280 13.80 3.78 -19.63
CA PRO A 280 13.38 5.00 -20.30
C PRO A 280 12.56 5.92 -19.40
N ASP A 281 12.75 7.23 -19.57
CA ASP A 281 12.03 8.26 -18.80
C ASP A 281 10.52 8.15 -18.96
N GLU A 282 10.03 7.83 -20.14
CA GLU A 282 8.61 7.66 -20.44
C GLU A 282 7.96 6.57 -19.59
N VAL A 283 8.69 5.49 -19.30
CA VAL A 283 8.20 4.42 -18.41
C VAL A 283 8.13 4.90 -16.97
N VAL A 284 9.12 5.67 -16.51
CA VAL A 284 9.13 6.25 -15.17
C VAL A 284 7.97 7.22 -14.98
N VAL A 285 7.75 8.11 -15.95
CA VAL A 285 6.67 9.11 -15.94
C VAL A 285 5.29 8.45 -15.98
N ALA A 286 5.12 7.39 -16.76
CA ALA A 286 3.83 6.70 -16.89
C ALA A 286 3.45 5.97 -15.57
N MET A 287 4.42 5.40 -14.86
CA MET A 287 4.16 4.54 -13.71
C MET A 287 4.14 5.27 -12.37
N ASN A 288 4.48 6.58 -12.33
CA ASN A 288 4.54 7.39 -11.11
C ASN A 288 3.78 8.72 -11.28
N ALA A 289 3.50 9.40 -10.17
CA ALA A 289 3.09 10.79 -10.16
C ALA A 289 4.30 11.66 -9.79
N LEU A 290 4.87 12.36 -10.77
CA LEU A 290 6.12 13.10 -10.55
C LEU A 290 6.20 14.39 -11.37
N GLY A 291 6.98 15.36 -10.88
CA GLY A 291 7.18 16.68 -11.45
C GLY A 291 6.76 17.78 -10.50
N SER A 292 6.47 18.97 -11.03
CA SER A 292 5.95 20.11 -10.26
C SER A 292 4.64 19.77 -9.54
N GLY A 293 4.28 20.53 -8.52
CA GLY A 293 3.01 20.36 -7.82
C GLY A 293 1.78 20.38 -8.73
N LEU A 294 1.83 21.15 -9.84
CA LEU A 294 0.76 21.16 -10.84
C LEU A 294 0.70 19.84 -11.60
N GLU A 295 1.82 19.32 -12.09
CA GLU A 295 1.87 18.04 -12.83
C GLU A 295 1.39 16.86 -11.97
N VAL A 296 1.75 16.84 -10.68
CA VAL A 296 1.29 15.81 -9.74
C VAL A 296 -0.21 15.96 -9.46
N ALA A 297 -0.72 17.19 -9.32
CA ALA A 297 -2.16 17.45 -9.16
C ALA A 297 -2.97 17.02 -10.41
N GLU A 298 -2.51 17.37 -11.60
CA GLU A 298 -3.12 16.93 -12.86
C GLU A 298 -3.15 15.40 -12.98
N ARG A 299 -2.06 14.73 -12.56
CA ARG A 299 -2.02 13.27 -12.52
C ARG A 299 -3.04 12.72 -11.53
N ALA A 300 -3.11 13.26 -10.31
CA ALA A 300 -4.09 12.85 -9.31
C ALA A 300 -5.53 13.03 -9.79
N ALA A 301 -5.83 14.16 -10.42
CA ALA A 301 -7.15 14.42 -11.03
C ALA A 301 -7.50 13.39 -12.12
N ALA A 302 -6.55 13.09 -13.01
CA ALA A 302 -6.75 12.06 -14.05
C ALA A 302 -6.98 10.65 -13.47
N LEU A 303 -6.35 10.34 -12.32
CA LEU A 303 -6.57 9.07 -11.62
C LEU A 303 -7.94 9.04 -10.93
N ALA A 304 -8.41 10.16 -10.42
CA ALA A 304 -9.75 10.29 -9.82
C ALA A 304 -10.88 9.97 -10.79
N GLU A 305 -10.67 10.17 -12.10
CA GLU A 305 -11.64 9.79 -13.15
C GLU A 305 -11.75 8.25 -13.34
N CYS A 306 -10.88 7.46 -12.73
CA CYS A 306 -10.84 6.01 -12.89
C CYS A 306 -11.77 5.22 -11.94
N ASP A 307 -12.78 5.83 -11.34
CA ASP A 307 -13.71 5.20 -10.39
C ASP A 307 -13.00 4.58 -9.17
N ILE A 308 -12.13 5.38 -8.55
CA ILE A 308 -11.45 5.07 -7.29
C ILE A 308 -12.01 5.92 -6.15
N ASP A 309 -11.78 5.48 -4.92
CA ASP A 309 -12.24 6.18 -3.71
C ASP A 309 -11.09 6.90 -3.00
N ALA A 310 -9.85 6.39 -3.11
CA ALA A 310 -8.71 6.93 -2.38
C ALA A 310 -7.37 6.77 -3.11
N ILE A 311 -6.41 7.63 -2.77
CA ILE A 311 -5.00 7.51 -3.15
C ILE A 311 -4.14 7.36 -1.89
N TRP A 312 -3.36 6.29 -1.82
CA TRP A 312 -2.33 6.11 -0.82
C TRP A 312 -0.98 6.52 -1.38
N TRP A 313 -0.53 7.70 -0.98
CA TRP A 313 0.72 8.29 -1.42
C TRP A 313 1.93 7.66 -0.75
N ARG A 314 2.93 7.34 -1.52
CA ARG A 314 4.23 6.88 -1.03
C ARG A 314 5.35 7.58 -1.80
N ASP A 315 6.46 7.85 -1.11
CA ASP A 315 7.71 8.28 -1.73
C ASP A 315 8.57 7.07 -2.17
N HIS A 316 9.75 7.36 -2.70
CA HIS A 316 10.77 6.36 -2.98
C HIS A 316 11.43 5.83 -1.71
N GLY A 317 11.45 6.61 -0.64
CA GLY A 317 12.17 6.33 0.60
C GLY A 317 11.50 5.26 1.46
N THR A 318 12.33 4.49 2.16
CA THR A 318 11.87 3.48 3.13
C THR A 318 12.46 3.74 4.51
N TRP A 319 13.55 4.52 4.58
CA TRP A 319 14.43 4.64 5.74
C TRP A 319 14.31 5.98 6.46
N GLU A 320 13.49 6.88 5.96
CA GLU A 320 13.21 8.20 6.54
C GLU A 320 11.73 8.58 6.35
N TYR A 321 11.26 9.57 7.09
CA TYR A 321 9.91 10.09 6.87
C TYR A 321 9.82 10.77 5.51
N PRO A 322 8.67 10.67 4.81
CA PRO A 322 8.48 11.21 3.46
C PRO A 322 8.29 12.74 3.48
N ASN A 323 9.18 13.47 4.14
CA ASN A 323 9.02 14.91 4.40
C ASN A 323 8.91 15.77 3.13
N ALA A 324 9.69 15.43 2.09
CA ALA A 324 9.65 16.16 0.81
C ALA A 324 8.29 15.94 0.12
N LEU A 325 7.86 14.68 0.01
CA LEU A 325 6.56 14.34 -0.55
C LEU A 325 5.41 14.95 0.27
N PHE A 326 5.46 14.82 1.61
CA PHE A 326 4.45 15.35 2.51
C PHE A 326 4.24 16.85 2.28
N ARG A 327 5.33 17.65 2.30
CA ARG A 327 5.25 19.09 2.05
C ARG A 327 4.77 19.41 0.64
N GLY A 328 5.30 18.74 -0.37
CA GLY A 328 4.86 18.93 -1.76
C GLY A 328 3.37 18.64 -1.95
N LEU A 329 2.83 17.59 -1.32
CA LEU A 329 1.40 17.30 -1.36
C LEU A 329 0.59 18.41 -0.68
N VAL A 330 0.96 18.81 0.53
CA VAL A 330 0.21 19.80 1.33
C VAL A 330 0.30 21.21 0.73
N ASP A 331 1.49 21.64 0.36
CA ASP A 331 1.74 23.02 -0.05
C ASP A 331 1.44 23.28 -1.54
N GLU A 332 1.59 22.25 -2.38
CA GLU A 332 1.57 22.46 -3.83
C GLU A 332 0.53 21.64 -4.59
N VAL A 333 0.16 20.42 -4.11
CA VAL A 333 -0.76 19.53 -4.82
C VAL A 333 -2.19 19.73 -4.33
N PHE A 334 -2.47 19.52 -3.05
CA PHE A 334 -3.84 19.58 -2.49
C PHE A 334 -4.56 20.91 -2.72
N PRO A 335 -3.89 22.09 -2.70
CA PRO A 335 -4.55 23.34 -3.05
C PRO A 335 -5.05 23.45 -4.50
N LYS A 336 -4.68 22.48 -5.37
CA LYS A 336 -5.04 22.45 -6.80
C LYS A 336 -6.03 21.33 -7.14
N LEU A 337 -6.34 20.45 -6.18
CA LEU A 337 -7.36 19.40 -6.29
C LEU A 337 -8.71 19.90 -5.80
#